data_7b583f159a1dfe2909a986d59931eaf2
#
_entry.id   7b583f159a1dfe2909a986d59931eaf2
#
_cell.length_a   1.000
_cell.length_b   1.000
_cell.length_c   1.000
_cell.angle_alpha   90.00
_cell.angle_beta   90.00
_cell.angle_gamma   90.00
#
_symmetry.space_group_name_H-M   'P 1'
#
loop_
_entity.id
_entity.type
_entity.pdbx_description
1 polymer ?
#
loop_
_entity_poly.entity_id
_entity_poly.type
_entity_poly.pdbx_seq_one_letter_code
_entity_poly.pdbx_strand_id
1 'polypeptide(L)'
;LIRGQRLDESHKSTARHGSVVNGVTYIQPIETWTKEQVLAFLRTQCQLPEHYAIDHSSLDCYDCTAYLAHSADRVAWMKEKHPNLHEKYKINMAALKSALLPTLELLRNCDA
;
A
#
# COMPACT_ATOMS: atom_id res chain seq x y z
N LEU A 1 11.62 -13.89 14.25
CA LEU A 1 10.57 -13.27 13.44
C LEU A 1 10.90 -13.43 11.96
N ILE A 2 10.01 -14.07 11.21
CA ILE A 2 10.15 -14.21 9.75
C ILE A 2 9.27 -13.15 9.08
N ARG A 3 9.83 -12.43 8.10
CA ARG A 3 9.13 -11.38 7.33
C ARG A 3 9.40 -11.51 5.84
N GLY A 4 8.40 -11.22 5.01
CA GLY A 4 8.52 -11.10 3.56
C GLY A 4 8.95 -9.70 3.10
N GLN A 5 9.66 -8.95 3.92
CA GLN A 5 10.06 -7.58 3.61
C GLN A 5 11.25 -7.53 2.67
N ARG A 6 11.19 -6.61 1.70
CA ARG A 6 12.25 -6.37 0.71
C ARG A 6 12.89 -5.00 0.90
N LEU A 7 14.09 -4.81 0.35
CA LEU A 7 14.81 -3.52 0.40
C LEU A 7 14.20 -2.44 -0.50
N ASP A 8 13.49 -2.84 -1.54
CA ASP A 8 12.87 -1.92 -2.50
C ASP A 8 11.51 -1.37 -2.03
N GLU A 9 11.03 -1.79 -0.86
CA GLU A 9 9.80 -1.26 -0.27
C GLU A 9 9.99 0.14 0.33
N SER A 10 9.01 1.02 0.17
CA SER A 10 9.06 2.40 0.66
C SER A 10 9.04 2.50 2.19
N HIS A 11 8.31 1.62 2.86
CA HIS A 11 8.20 1.54 4.32
C HIS A 11 8.84 0.27 4.84
N LYS A 12 10.15 0.29 4.99
CA LYS A 12 10.92 -0.86 5.47
C LYS A 12 11.34 -0.71 6.93
N SER A 13 11.40 -1.83 7.62
CA SER A 13 12.03 -1.91 8.93
C SER A 13 13.52 -1.63 8.82
N THR A 14 14.13 -1.06 9.87
CA THR A 14 15.58 -0.94 10.01
C THR A 14 16.26 -2.28 10.30
N ALA A 15 15.50 -3.27 10.78
CA ALA A 15 16.04 -4.61 11.03
C ALA A 15 16.32 -5.32 9.69
N ARG A 16 17.51 -5.89 9.57
CA ARG A 16 18.01 -6.59 8.38
C ARG A 16 17.94 -8.10 8.58
N HIS A 17 18.03 -8.85 7.49
CA HIS A 17 18.15 -10.30 7.55
C HIS A 17 19.30 -10.74 8.44
N GLY A 18 19.02 -11.64 9.38
CA GLY A 18 19.99 -12.15 10.36
C GLY A 18 20.27 -11.22 11.55
N SER A 19 19.73 -10.01 11.59
CA SER A 19 19.92 -9.10 12.72
C SER A 19 19.14 -9.56 13.97
N VAL A 20 19.70 -9.20 15.14
CA VAL A 20 19.03 -9.40 16.44
C VAL A 20 18.71 -8.03 17.03
N VAL A 21 17.43 -7.77 17.26
CA VAL A 21 16.96 -6.52 17.88
C VAL A 21 16.07 -6.86 19.06
N ASN A 22 16.42 -6.36 20.24
CA ASN A 22 15.72 -6.64 21.50
C ASN A 22 15.53 -8.16 21.76
N GLY A 23 16.55 -8.97 21.47
CA GLY A 23 16.51 -10.42 21.64
C GLY A 23 15.72 -11.19 20.56
N VAL A 24 15.20 -10.50 19.55
CA VAL A 24 14.45 -11.12 18.43
C VAL A 24 15.33 -11.20 17.19
N THR A 25 15.56 -12.42 16.68
CA THR A 25 16.24 -12.63 15.40
C THR A 25 15.26 -12.38 14.24
N TYR A 26 15.69 -11.57 13.26
CA TYR A 26 14.93 -11.24 12.06
C TYR A 26 15.40 -12.10 10.90
N ILE A 27 14.49 -12.85 10.29
CA ILE A 27 14.71 -13.65 9.09
C ILE A 27 13.89 -13.04 7.95
N GLN A 28 14.58 -12.54 6.92
CA GLN A 28 13.95 -11.92 5.75
C GLN A 28 14.45 -12.61 4.48
N PRO A 29 13.84 -13.75 4.10
CA PRO A 29 14.36 -14.63 3.04
C PRO A 29 14.41 -13.96 1.67
N ILE A 30 13.52 -12.99 1.44
CA ILE A 30 13.39 -12.27 0.16
C ILE A 30 13.88 -10.81 0.24
N GLU A 31 14.71 -10.48 1.24
CA GLU A 31 15.18 -9.10 1.47
C GLU A 31 15.79 -8.45 0.22
N THR A 32 16.56 -9.22 -0.55
CA THR A 32 17.25 -8.74 -1.75
C THR A 32 16.43 -8.88 -3.04
N TRP A 33 15.25 -9.46 -2.97
CA TRP A 33 14.40 -9.62 -4.14
C TRP A 33 13.76 -8.31 -4.55
N THR A 34 13.60 -8.10 -5.85
CA THR A 34 12.74 -7.03 -6.36
C THR A 34 11.28 -7.47 -6.39
N LYS A 35 10.38 -6.51 -6.49
CA LYS A 35 8.94 -6.76 -6.67
C LYS A 35 8.66 -7.65 -7.88
N GLU A 36 9.34 -7.38 -8.99
CA GLU A 36 9.22 -8.14 -10.24
C GLU A 36 9.65 -9.60 -10.07
N GLN A 37 10.74 -9.84 -9.32
CA GLN A 37 11.21 -11.19 -9.02
C GLN A 37 10.19 -11.96 -8.17
N VAL A 38 9.59 -11.31 -7.17
CA VAL A 38 8.51 -11.91 -6.36
C VAL A 38 7.31 -12.26 -7.22
N LEU A 39 6.84 -11.33 -8.05
CA LEU A 39 5.68 -11.58 -8.92
C LEU A 39 5.98 -12.67 -9.98
N ALA A 40 7.18 -12.67 -10.54
CA ALA A 40 7.61 -13.72 -11.49
C ALA A 40 7.59 -15.10 -10.81
N PHE A 41 8.15 -15.22 -9.63
CA PHE A 41 8.12 -16.45 -8.85
C PHE A 41 6.68 -16.90 -8.53
N LEU A 42 5.83 -16.00 -8.04
CA LEU A 42 4.45 -16.33 -7.70
C LEU A 42 3.66 -16.84 -8.92
N ARG A 43 3.87 -16.27 -10.10
CA ARG A 43 3.23 -16.76 -11.35
C ARG A 43 3.57 -18.21 -11.68
N THR A 44 4.72 -18.71 -11.22
CA THR A 44 5.08 -20.13 -11.40
C THR A 44 4.38 -21.04 -10.39
N GLN A 45 3.87 -20.51 -9.28
CA GLN A 45 3.31 -21.28 -8.18
C GLN A 45 1.78 -21.21 -8.12
N CYS A 46 1.19 -20.11 -8.55
CA CYS A 46 -0.25 -19.88 -8.47
C CYS A 46 -0.74 -18.87 -9.51
N GLN A 47 -2.06 -18.84 -9.70
CA GLN A 47 -2.70 -17.77 -10.44
C GLN A 47 -2.77 -16.53 -9.55
N LEU A 48 -2.16 -15.43 -10.00
CA LEU A 48 -2.25 -14.16 -9.29
C LEU A 48 -3.67 -13.59 -9.38
N PRO A 49 -4.15 -12.91 -8.30
CA PRO A 49 -5.38 -12.15 -8.36
C PRO A 49 -5.39 -11.10 -9.48
N GLU A 50 -6.56 -10.92 -10.12
CA GLU A 50 -6.71 -10.05 -11.30
C GLU A 50 -6.21 -8.61 -11.09
N HIS A 51 -6.34 -8.07 -9.88
CA HIS A 51 -5.93 -6.69 -9.59
C HIS A 51 -4.43 -6.45 -9.80
N TYR A 52 -3.57 -7.50 -9.73
CA TYR A 52 -2.14 -7.35 -10.02
C TYR A 52 -1.83 -7.07 -11.50
N ALA A 53 -2.80 -7.20 -12.40
CA ALA A 53 -2.65 -6.75 -13.78
C ALA A 53 -2.84 -5.23 -13.93
N ILE A 54 -3.52 -4.59 -12.99
CA ILE A 54 -3.91 -3.18 -13.04
C ILE A 54 -3.11 -2.39 -12.00
N ASP A 55 -3.14 -2.83 -10.76
CA ASP A 55 -2.41 -2.22 -9.64
C ASP A 55 -1.49 -3.26 -9.00
N HIS A 56 -0.21 -2.99 -8.99
CA HIS A 56 0.80 -3.86 -8.36
C HIS A 56 0.88 -3.69 -6.84
N SER A 57 -0.07 -2.99 -6.23
CA SER A 57 -0.18 -2.84 -4.78
C SER A 57 -1.14 -3.84 -4.16
N SER A 58 -1.06 -4.00 -2.84
CA SER A 58 -2.04 -4.77 -2.09
C SER A 58 -3.37 -4.02 -2.00
N LEU A 59 -4.48 -4.77 -2.08
CA LEU A 59 -5.83 -4.25 -1.82
C LEU A 59 -6.27 -4.38 -0.36
N ASP A 60 -5.39 -4.81 0.55
CA ASP A 60 -5.73 -5.01 1.96
C ASP A 60 -6.26 -3.75 2.64
N CYS A 61 -5.83 -2.58 2.14
CA CYS A 61 -6.27 -1.27 2.60
C CYS A 61 -6.91 -0.50 1.44
N TYR A 62 -8.07 -0.92 0.98
CA TYR A 62 -8.74 -0.30 -0.18
C TYR A 62 -9.04 1.20 0.01
N ASP A 63 -9.26 1.65 1.24
CA ASP A 63 -9.53 3.03 1.63
C ASP A 63 -8.31 3.75 2.25
N CYS A 64 -7.11 3.17 2.11
CA CYS A 64 -5.89 3.75 2.62
C CYS A 64 -5.58 5.08 1.94
N THR A 65 -5.30 6.10 2.74
CA THR A 65 -4.96 7.45 2.28
C THR A 65 -3.46 7.69 2.09
N ALA A 66 -2.61 6.72 2.48
CA ALA A 66 -1.15 6.87 2.44
C ALA A 66 -0.59 7.07 1.01
N TYR A 67 -1.32 6.62 0.00
CA TYR A 67 -0.88 6.64 -1.41
C TYR A 67 -1.93 7.25 -2.33
N LEU A 68 -2.61 8.30 -1.90
CA LEU A 68 -3.68 8.96 -2.68
C LEU A 68 -3.22 9.38 -4.08
N ALA A 69 -1.99 9.88 -4.22
CA ALA A 69 -1.43 10.31 -5.51
C ALA A 69 -1.28 9.17 -6.53
N HIS A 70 -1.26 7.92 -6.09
CA HIS A 70 -1.05 6.74 -6.93
C HIS A 70 -2.22 5.74 -6.88
N SER A 71 -3.40 6.20 -6.45
CA SER A 71 -4.55 5.31 -6.23
C SER A 71 -5.54 5.24 -7.40
N ALA A 72 -5.32 5.97 -8.49
CA ALA A 72 -6.28 6.10 -9.58
C ALA A 72 -6.68 4.75 -10.18
N ASP A 73 -5.72 3.89 -10.49
CA ASP A 73 -5.98 2.58 -11.10
C ASP A 73 -6.70 1.64 -10.13
N ARG A 74 -6.32 1.66 -8.85
CA ARG A 74 -7.00 0.92 -7.79
C ARG A 74 -8.46 1.36 -7.63
N VAL A 75 -8.72 2.67 -7.65
CA VAL A 75 -10.07 3.22 -7.53
C VAL A 75 -10.91 2.85 -8.76
N ALA A 76 -10.34 2.93 -9.96
CA ALA A 76 -11.00 2.53 -11.21
C ALA A 76 -11.37 1.03 -11.18
N TRP A 77 -10.43 0.18 -10.80
CA TRP A 77 -10.66 -1.26 -10.67
C TRP A 77 -11.74 -1.56 -9.62
N MET A 78 -11.69 -0.90 -8.45
CA MET A 78 -12.67 -1.07 -7.39
C MET A 78 -14.07 -0.63 -7.83
N LYS A 79 -14.17 0.48 -8.60
CA LYS A 79 -15.43 0.94 -9.19
C LYS A 79 -16.06 -0.10 -10.13
N GLU A 80 -15.24 -0.75 -10.93
CA GLU A 80 -15.68 -1.76 -11.89
C GLU A 80 -16.06 -3.09 -11.23
N LYS A 81 -15.18 -3.63 -10.39
CA LYS A 81 -15.30 -4.99 -9.84
C LYS A 81 -16.00 -5.06 -8.49
N HIS A 82 -15.96 -3.99 -7.71
CA HIS A 82 -16.48 -3.95 -6.34
C HIS A 82 -17.23 -2.63 -6.05
N PRO A 83 -18.36 -2.36 -6.74
CA PRO A 83 -19.07 -1.08 -6.63
C PRO A 83 -19.48 -0.73 -5.19
N ASN A 84 -19.84 -1.72 -4.37
CA ASN A 84 -20.17 -1.49 -2.96
C ASN A 84 -18.98 -1.00 -2.13
N LEU A 85 -17.77 -1.50 -2.40
CA LEU A 85 -16.55 -1.01 -1.75
C LEU A 85 -16.18 0.38 -2.25
N HIS A 86 -16.38 0.64 -3.54
CA HIS A 86 -16.17 1.96 -4.13
C HIS A 86 -17.09 3.02 -3.49
N GLU A 87 -18.36 2.71 -3.23
CA GLU A 87 -19.26 3.64 -2.54
C GLU A 87 -18.80 3.92 -1.09
N LYS A 88 -18.39 2.90 -0.35
CA LYS A 88 -17.78 3.10 0.98
C LYS A 88 -16.53 3.97 0.92
N TYR A 89 -15.65 3.71 -0.06
CA TYR A 89 -14.47 4.53 -0.29
C TYR A 89 -14.83 6.00 -0.51
N LYS A 90 -15.81 6.29 -1.38
CA LYS A 90 -16.29 7.66 -1.63
C LYS A 90 -16.77 8.37 -0.37
N ILE A 91 -17.57 7.67 0.45
CA ILE A 91 -18.07 8.20 1.72
C ILE A 91 -16.90 8.54 2.66
N ASN A 92 -15.93 7.63 2.81
CA ASN A 92 -14.77 7.85 3.67
C ASN A 92 -13.90 9.01 3.15
N MET A 93 -13.69 9.11 1.84
CA MET A 93 -12.91 10.20 1.24
C MET A 93 -13.63 11.55 1.38
N ALA A 94 -14.95 11.58 1.24
CA ALA A 94 -15.73 12.81 1.47
C ALA A 94 -15.65 13.27 2.94
N ALA A 95 -15.75 12.36 3.89
CA ALA A 95 -15.61 12.65 5.31
C ALA A 95 -14.20 13.17 5.64
N LEU A 96 -13.16 12.51 5.13
CA LEU A 96 -11.77 12.93 5.29
C LEU A 96 -11.53 14.32 4.71
N LYS A 97 -11.99 14.57 3.49
CA LYS A 97 -11.90 15.87 2.84
C LYS A 97 -12.57 16.96 3.68
N SER A 98 -13.78 16.72 4.17
CA SER A 98 -14.51 17.66 5.02
C SER A 98 -13.76 17.97 6.32
N ALA A 99 -13.13 16.98 6.94
CA ALA A 99 -12.36 17.16 8.15
C ALA A 99 -11.04 17.92 7.93
N LEU A 100 -10.38 17.75 6.78
CA LEU A 100 -9.09 18.37 6.49
C LEU A 100 -9.18 19.77 5.91
N LEU A 101 -10.25 20.10 5.18
CA LEU A 101 -10.41 21.38 4.49
C LEU A 101 -10.16 22.60 5.39
N PRO A 102 -10.73 22.71 6.61
CA PRO A 102 -10.51 23.88 7.48
C PRO A 102 -9.03 24.07 7.82
N THR A 103 -8.31 22.98 8.09
CA THR A 103 -6.88 23.02 8.42
C THR A 103 -6.04 23.44 7.20
N LEU A 104 -6.38 22.94 6.03
CA LEU A 104 -5.68 23.30 4.77
C LEU A 104 -5.90 24.77 4.41
N GLU A 105 -7.08 25.30 4.65
CA GLU A 105 -7.39 26.74 4.46
C GLU A 105 -6.58 27.62 5.42
N LEU A 106 -6.48 27.22 6.69
CA LEU A 106 -5.63 27.92 7.66
C LEU A 106 -4.16 27.93 7.21
N LEU A 107 -3.61 26.78 6.81
CA LEU A 107 -2.22 26.67 6.34
C LEU A 107 -1.98 27.56 5.12
N ARG A 108 -2.90 27.56 4.15
CA ARG A 108 -2.77 28.40 2.94
C ARG A 108 -2.75 29.90 3.27
N ASN A 109 -3.42 30.32 4.34
CA ASN A 109 -3.46 31.71 4.77
C ASN A 109 -2.23 32.10 5.64
N CYS A 110 -1.44 31.14 6.13
CA CYS A 110 -0.21 31.42 6.86
C CYS A 110 0.96 31.81 5.97
N ASP A 111 0.91 31.47 4.68
CA ASP A 111 1.97 31.79 3.70
C ASP A 111 1.77 33.17 3.01
N ALA A 112 0.81 33.92 3.44
CA ALA A 112 0.47 35.23 2.86
C ALA A 112 1.14 36.39 3.61
#